data_ed8bd41a8cebd81a9b3f8a3d0bc601c6
#
_entry.id   ed8bd41a8cebd81a9b3f8a3d0bc601c6
#
_cell.length_a   1.000
_cell.length_b   1.000
_cell.length_c   1.000
_cell.angle_alpha   90.00
_cell.angle_beta   90.00
_cell.angle_gamma   90.00
#
_symmetry.space_group_name_H-M   'P 1'
#
loop_
_entity.id
_entity.type
_entity.pdbx_description
1 polymer ?
#
loop_
_entity_poly.entity_id
_entity_poly.type
_entity_poly.pdbx_seq_one_letter_code
_entity_poly.pdbx_strand_id
1 'polypeptide(L)'
;MKTHPYCSAAIGGEAACKKLWQQGIRLDDLQKIVFHFPPGADKALRYEAPLTGVEGKFSMEYVAYQVLTQGCVEDRFFDLEKVPESFTKALPRMQRSRDLPRVPKSVRRIVVTVQTRSGKVITAEESAPPGSPNRPFTEEDLFEKLALSKDENWAGKVMEQTRNWPKGTMESLWPLLSVESGEEV
;
A
#
# COMPACT_ATOMS: atom_id res chain seq x y z
N MET A 1 7.56 -10.06 -1.87
CA MET A 1 6.74 -9.86 -0.65
C MET A 1 5.85 -8.65 -0.85
N LYS A 2 4.77 -8.48 -0.09
CA LYS A 2 3.94 -7.28 -0.05
C LYS A 2 3.88 -6.77 1.38
N THR A 3 3.92 -5.46 1.57
CA THR A 3 3.74 -4.84 2.89
C THR A 3 2.28 -4.93 3.35
N HIS A 4 1.32 -4.78 2.43
CA HIS A 4 -0.11 -4.77 2.72
C HIS A 4 -0.91 -5.68 1.78
N PRO A 5 -2.12 -6.13 2.16
CA PRO A 5 -2.93 -7.12 1.42
C PRO A 5 -3.69 -6.53 0.22
N TYR A 6 -3.19 -5.48 -0.44
CA TYR A 6 -3.81 -4.93 -1.64
C TYR A 6 -3.08 -5.33 -2.94
N CYS A 7 -3.69 -5.03 -4.07
CA CYS A 7 -3.15 -5.35 -5.40
C CYS A 7 -1.84 -4.60 -5.66
N SER A 8 -0.78 -5.34 -6.02
CA SER A 8 0.55 -4.78 -6.28
C SER A 8 0.60 -3.74 -7.41
N ALA A 9 -0.44 -3.63 -8.24
CA ALA A 9 -0.55 -2.56 -9.23
C ALA A 9 -0.70 -1.17 -8.59
N ALA A 10 -1.11 -1.07 -7.32
CA ALA A 10 -1.24 0.20 -6.61
C ALA A 10 0.02 0.66 -5.85
N ILE A 11 1.06 -0.21 -5.72
CA ILE A 11 2.25 0.08 -4.90
C ILE A 11 2.94 1.39 -5.30
N GLY A 12 3.12 1.63 -6.61
CA GLY A 12 3.73 2.90 -7.09
C GLY A 12 2.90 4.12 -6.72
N GLY A 13 1.57 4.00 -6.80
CA GLY A 13 0.65 5.07 -6.41
C GLY A 13 0.61 5.32 -4.90
N GLU A 14 0.65 4.27 -4.09
CA GLU A 14 0.80 4.39 -2.64
C GLU A 14 2.08 5.15 -2.28
N ALA A 15 3.21 4.75 -2.84
CA ALA A 15 4.49 5.39 -2.57
C ALA A 15 4.52 6.85 -3.02
N ALA A 16 3.89 7.19 -4.17
CA ALA A 16 3.71 8.56 -4.62
C ALA A 16 2.83 9.37 -3.64
N CYS A 17 1.72 8.79 -3.15
CA CYS A 17 0.88 9.42 -2.13
C CYS A 17 1.62 9.63 -0.81
N LYS A 18 2.47 8.69 -0.37
CA LYS A 18 3.34 8.87 0.81
C LYS A 18 4.27 10.06 0.65
N LYS A 19 4.88 10.24 -0.52
CA LYS A 19 5.70 11.44 -0.80
C LYS A 19 4.90 12.73 -0.68
N LEU A 20 3.66 12.76 -1.17
CA LEU A 20 2.77 13.92 -1.01
C LEU A 20 2.44 14.17 0.47
N TRP A 21 2.12 13.11 1.20
CA TRP A 21 1.87 13.20 2.64
C TRP A 21 3.06 13.77 3.42
N GLN A 22 4.28 13.31 3.12
CA GLN A 22 5.53 13.81 3.72
C GLN A 22 5.78 15.31 3.41
N GLN A 23 5.28 15.80 2.28
CA GLN A 23 5.29 17.23 1.92
C GLN A 23 4.16 18.04 2.58
N GLY A 24 3.42 17.44 3.51
CA GLY A 24 2.33 18.10 4.23
C GLY A 24 0.97 18.10 3.50
N ILE A 25 0.85 17.43 2.34
CA ILE A 25 -0.41 17.36 1.59
C ILE A 25 -1.37 16.38 2.25
N ARG A 26 -2.59 16.81 2.50
CA ARG A 26 -3.67 16.04 3.13
C ARG A 26 -4.87 15.97 2.19
N LEU A 27 -5.65 14.89 2.31
CA LEU A 27 -6.84 14.68 1.47
C LEU A 27 -7.80 15.87 1.48
N ASP A 28 -7.98 16.48 2.66
CA ASP A 28 -8.92 17.61 2.82
C ASP A 28 -8.46 18.90 2.13
N ASP A 29 -7.16 19.04 1.89
CA ASP A 29 -6.61 20.19 1.16
C ASP A 29 -6.83 20.09 -0.35
N LEU A 30 -7.27 18.93 -0.85
CA LEU A 30 -7.29 18.64 -2.27
C LEU A 30 -8.65 18.91 -2.91
N GLN A 31 -8.61 19.58 -4.04
CA GLN A 31 -9.73 19.77 -4.95
C GLN A 31 -9.80 18.65 -5.99
N LYS A 32 -8.64 18.16 -6.46
CA LYS A 32 -8.54 17.13 -7.51
C LYS A 32 -7.33 16.26 -7.29
N ILE A 33 -7.49 14.96 -7.62
CA ILE A 33 -6.43 13.94 -7.62
C ILE A 33 -6.51 13.19 -8.94
N VAL A 34 -5.41 13.08 -9.66
CA VAL A 34 -5.31 12.32 -10.91
C VAL A 34 -4.22 11.26 -10.78
N PHE A 35 -4.60 10.02 -10.99
CA PHE A 35 -3.69 8.88 -11.07
C PHE A 35 -3.37 8.60 -12.54
N HIS A 36 -2.14 8.86 -12.94
CA HIS A 36 -1.67 8.63 -14.30
C HIS A 36 -1.04 7.24 -14.40
N PHE A 37 -1.49 6.46 -15.35
CA PHE A 37 -1.03 5.10 -15.62
C PHE A 37 -0.48 4.96 -17.04
N PRO A 38 0.49 4.07 -17.27
CA PRO A 38 0.72 3.53 -18.61
C PRO A 38 -0.53 2.76 -19.10
N PRO A 39 -0.81 2.74 -20.41
CA PRO A 39 -1.97 2.04 -20.94
C PRO A 39 -2.05 0.58 -20.49
N GLY A 40 -3.13 0.23 -19.78
CA GLY A 40 -3.42 -1.12 -19.28
C GLY A 40 -2.71 -1.52 -17.99
N ALA A 41 -1.92 -0.65 -17.37
CA ALA A 41 -1.26 -0.92 -16.08
C ALA A 41 -2.26 -0.95 -14.91
N ASP A 42 -3.41 -0.29 -15.07
CA ASP A 42 -4.49 -0.24 -14.08
C ASP A 42 -5.52 -1.38 -14.19
N LYS A 43 -5.39 -2.30 -15.17
CA LYS A 43 -6.39 -3.36 -15.41
C LYS A 43 -6.69 -4.25 -14.20
N ALA A 44 -5.69 -4.47 -13.33
CA ALA A 44 -5.87 -5.25 -12.11
C ALA A 44 -6.58 -4.47 -11.00
N LEU A 45 -6.64 -3.14 -11.09
CA LEU A 45 -7.32 -2.24 -10.16
C LEU A 45 -8.77 -2.03 -10.62
N ARG A 46 -9.58 -3.06 -10.52
CA ARG A 46 -10.92 -3.15 -11.15
C ARG A 46 -11.95 -2.20 -10.58
N TYR A 47 -11.77 -1.73 -9.34
CA TYR A 47 -12.76 -0.91 -8.64
C TYR A 47 -12.27 0.53 -8.55
N GLU A 48 -12.87 1.42 -9.36
CA GLU A 48 -12.68 2.87 -9.21
C GLU A 48 -13.54 3.42 -8.07
N ALA A 49 -14.67 2.78 -7.80
CA ALA A 49 -15.61 3.09 -6.71
C ALA A 49 -15.93 1.84 -5.89
N PRO A 50 -15.00 1.35 -5.05
CA PRO A 50 -15.25 0.19 -4.21
C PRO A 50 -16.34 0.48 -3.18
N LEU A 51 -17.17 -0.51 -2.89
CA LEU A 51 -18.21 -0.46 -1.87
C LEU A 51 -17.79 -1.12 -0.55
N THR A 52 -16.85 -2.07 -0.64
CA THR A 52 -16.34 -2.84 0.50
C THR A 52 -14.83 -2.71 0.63
N GLY A 53 -14.29 -3.02 1.80
CA GLY A 53 -12.85 -3.08 2.02
C GLY A 53 -12.16 -4.10 1.10
N VAL A 54 -12.82 -5.26 0.85
CA VAL A 54 -12.30 -6.30 -0.05
C VAL A 54 -12.17 -5.78 -1.48
N GLU A 55 -13.15 -5.05 -2.00
CA GLU A 55 -13.05 -4.37 -3.30
C GLU A 55 -11.95 -3.31 -3.28
N GLY A 56 -11.78 -2.63 -2.14
CA GLY A 56 -10.72 -1.64 -1.90
C GLY A 56 -9.30 -2.19 -2.07
N LYS A 57 -9.09 -3.50 -1.88
CA LYS A 57 -7.81 -4.18 -2.20
C LYS A 57 -7.42 -4.04 -3.68
N PHE A 58 -8.38 -3.77 -4.55
CA PHE A 58 -8.21 -3.61 -5.99
C PHE A 58 -8.60 -2.21 -6.48
N SER A 59 -8.44 -1.19 -5.62
CA SER A 59 -8.73 0.21 -5.92
C SER A 59 -7.52 1.09 -5.62
N MET A 60 -7.07 1.88 -6.61
CA MET A 60 -6.05 2.91 -6.40
C MET A 60 -6.59 4.04 -5.52
N GLU A 61 -7.84 4.39 -5.74
CA GLU A 61 -8.55 5.47 -5.05
C GLU A 61 -8.63 5.19 -3.54
N TYR A 62 -8.93 3.94 -3.17
CA TYR A 62 -9.06 3.55 -1.76
C TYR A 62 -7.70 3.49 -1.05
N VAL A 63 -6.67 3.01 -1.74
CA VAL A 63 -5.29 3.05 -1.22
C VAL A 63 -4.82 4.50 -1.04
N ALA A 64 -5.04 5.37 -2.05
CA ALA A 64 -4.68 6.77 -1.97
C ALA A 64 -5.45 7.52 -0.86
N TYR A 65 -6.74 7.22 -0.70
CA TYR A 65 -7.55 7.75 0.38
C TYR A 65 -6.92 7.49 1.74
N GLN A 66 -6.54 6.24 2.04
CA GLN A 66 -5.93 5.90 3.31
C GLN A 66 -4.63 6.70 3.53
N VAL A 67 -3.72 6.68 2.55
CA VAL A 67 -2.43 7.37 2.69
C VAL A 67 -2.60 8.89 2.83
N LEU A 68 -3.46 9.52 2.02
CA LEU A 68 -3.65 10.96 2.07
C LEU A 68 -4.47 11.43 3.28
N THR A 69 -5.16 10.51 3.98
CA THR A 69 -5.91 10.81 5.22
C THR A 69 -5.04 10.62 6.47
N GLN A 70 -4.23 9.54 6.53
CA GLN A 70 -3.55 9.13 7.77
C GLN A 70 -2.04 8.84 7.60
N GLY A 71 -1.49 8.97 6.40
CA GLY A 71 -0.06 8.79 6.12
C GLY A 71 0.37 7.38 5.78
N CYS A 72 -0.45 6.38 6.03
CA CYS A 72 -0.17 4.98 5.80
C CYS A 72 -1.40 4.21 5.33
N VAL A 73 -1.17 2.99 4.86
CA VAL A 73 -2.23 2.00 4.65
C VAL A 73 -2.34 1.15 5.91
N GLU A 74 -3.56 0.91 6.36
CA GLU A 74 -3.87 0.01 7.47
C GLU A 74 -4.71 -1.16 6.98
N ASP A 75 -4.27 -2.38 7.30
CA ASP A 75 -4.89 -3.61 6.80
C ASP A 75 -6.36 -3.75 7.22
N ARG A 76 -6.74 -3.24 8.42
CA ARG A 76 -8.12 -3.24 8.93
C ARG A 76 -9.15 -2.58 8.00
N PHE A 77 -8.73 -1.61 7.18
CA PHE A 77 -9.62 -0.97 6.22
C PHE A 77 -10.07 -1.90 5.09
N PHE A 78 -9.29 -2.96 4.83
CA PHE A 78 -9.62 -3.95 3.80
C PHE A 78 -10.57 -5.04 4.30
N ASP A 79 -10.88 -5.08 5.60
CA ASP A 79 -11.80 -6.04 6.21
C ASP A 79 -13.19 -5.42 6.48
N LEU A 80 -13.36 -4.12 6.18
CA LEU A 80 -14.63 -3.43 6.35
C LEU A 80 -15.69 -3.97 5.39
N GLU A 81 -16.88 -4.28 5.90
CA GLU A 81 -18.05 -4.65 5.09
C GLU A 81 -18.47 -3.52 4.16
N LYS A 82 -18.28 -2.27 4.60
CA LYS A 82 -18.58 -1.06 3.83
C LYS A 82 -17.45 -0.06 3.97
N VAL A 83 -17.05 0.57 2.86
CA VAL A 83 -16.04 1.64 2.89
C VAL A 83 -16.53 2.85 3.70
N PRO A 84 -15.61 3.62 4.31
CA PRO A 84 -15.99 4.82 5.07
C PRO A 84 -16.75 5.85 4.22
N GLU A 85 -17.74 6.51 4.83
CA GLU A 85 -18.48 7.59 4.15
C GLU A 85 -17.57 8.74 3.71
N SER A 86 -16.52 9.03 4.49
CA SER A 86 -15.50 10.03 4.14
C SER A 86 -14.76 9.68 2.83
N PHE A 87 -14.51 8.40 2.56
CA PHE A 87 -13.98 7.96 1.27
C PHE A 87 -14.98 8.23 0.14
N THR A 88 -16.24 7.83 0.33
CA THR A 88 -17.30 8.05 -0.68
C THR A 88 -17.46 9.53 -1.03
N LYS A 89 -17.36 10.42 -0.04
CA LYS A 89 -17.38 11.89 -0.23
C LYS A 89 -16.12 12.42 -0.94
N ALA A 90 -14.98 11.75 -0.78
CA ALA A 90 -13.73 12.15 -1.44
C ALA A 90 -13.63 11.65 -2.88
N LEU A 91 -14.28 10.53 -3.20
CA LEU A 91 -14.14 9.81 -4.46
C LEU A 91 -14.40 10.69 -5.72
N PRO A 92 -15.39 11.60 -5.76
CA PRO A 92 -15.61 12.46 -6.94
C PRO A 92 -14.41 13.36 -7.32
N ARG A 93 -13.45 13.55 -6.40
CA ARG A 93 -12.23 14.32 -6.65
C ARG A 93 -11.10 13.48 -7.27
N MET A 94 -11.27 12.16 -7.35
CA MET A 94 -10.27 11.21 -7.80
C MET A 94 -10.57 10.75 -9.22
N GLN A 95 -9.55 10.72 -10.07
CA GLN A 95 -9.69 10.36 -11.47
C GLN A 95 -8.48 9.54 -11.92
N ARG A 96 -8.69 8.64 -12.88
CA ARG A 96 -7.61 7.92 -13.57
C ARG A 96 -7.38 8.51 -14.95
N SER A 97 -6.11 8.58 -15.35
CA SER A 97 -5.67 8.88 -16.70
C SER A 97 -4.74 7.78 -17.20
N ARG A 98 -4.75 7.47 -18.49
CA ARG A 98 -3.90 6.45 -19.12
C ARG A 98 -2.96 7.08 -20.14
N ASP A 99 -2.35 8.19 -19.73
CA ASP A 99 -1.57 9.11 -20.56
C ASP A 99 -0.04 8.94 -20.41
N LEU A 100 0.43 8.06 -19.52
CA LEU A 100 1.85 7.78 -19.41
C LEU A 100 2.35 6.92 -20.59
N PRO A 101 3.62 7.08 -20.99
CA PRO A 101 4.25 6.20 -21.96
C PRO A 101 4.19 4.72 -21.51
N ARG A 102 4.12 3.81 -22.47
CA ARG A 102 4.24 2.38 -22.20
C ARG A 102 5.59 2.07 -21.57
N VAL A 103 5.60 1.27 -20.54
CA VAL A 103 6.80 0.79 -19.84
C VAL A 103 6.78 -0.75 -19.79
N PRO A 104 7.92 -1.42 -19.60
CA PRO A 104 7.95 -2.86 -19.37
C PRO A 104 7.03 -3.26 -18.20
N LYS A 105 6.39 -4.43 -18.27
CA LYS A 105 5.46 -4.93 -17.26
C LYS A 105 6.05 -5.03 -15.85
N SER A 106 7.37 -5.14 -15.75
CA SER A 106 8.11 -5.15 -14.49
C SER A 106 8.15 -3.78 -13.81
N VAL A 107 7.92 -2.69 -14.56
CA VAL A 107 7.94 -1.31 -14.05
C VAL A 107 6.51 -0.91 -13.70
N ARG A 108 6.25 -0.68 -12.41
CA ARG A 108 4.93 -0.28 -11.90
C ARG A 108 4.87 1.23 -11.73
N ARG A 109 4.97 1.94 -12.86
CA ARG A 109 4.96 3.38 -12.89
C ARG A 109 3.56 3.95 -12.67
N ILE A 110 3.41 4.77 -11.65
CA ILE A 110 2.21 5.59 -11.41
C ILE A 110 2.69 6.98 -11.03
N VAL A 111 2.14 7.98 -11.70
CA VAL A 111 2.33 9.39 -11.34
C VAL A 111 1.04 9.88 -10.69
N VAL A 112 1.14 10.57 -9.57
CA VAL A 112 -0.01 11.16 -8.89
C VAL A 112 0.11 12.67 -8.96
N THR A 113 -0.86 13.30 -9.62
CA THR A 113 -0.97 14.77 -9.66
C THR A 113 -2.13 15.20 -8.79
N VAL A 114 -1.88 16.14 -7.89
CA VAL A 114 -2.88 16.72 -7.02
C VAL A 114 -3.00 18.22 -7.26
N GLN A 115 -4.23 18.73 -7.19
CA GLN A 115 -4.53 20.15 -7.16
C GLN A 115 -5.11 20.48 -5.80
N THR A 116 -4.49 21.42 -5.10
CA THR A 116 -4.98 21.92 -3.82
C THR A 116 -6.15 22.87 -4.02
N ARG A 117 -6.94 23.11 -2.97
CA ARG A 117 -8.01 24.13 -2.97
C ARG A 117 -7.49 25.55 -3.19
N SER A 118 -6.21 25.80 -2.88
CA SER A 118 -5.54 27.07 -3.20
C SER A 118 -5.07 27.20 -4.65
N GLY A 119 -5.33 26.18 -5.48
CA GLY A 119 -4.95 26.14 -6.91
C GLY A 119 -3.54 25.63 -7.19
N LYS A 120 -2.73 25.31 -6.16
CA LYS A 120 -1.39 24.76 -6.37
C LYS A 120 -1.48 23.34 -6.94
N VAL A 121 -0.73 23.06 -8.01
CA VAL A 121 -0.59 21.72 -8.60
C VAL A 121 0.74 21.11 -8.17
N ILE A 122 0.70 19.89 -7.68
CA ILE A 122 1.87 19.13 -7.21
C ILE A 122 1.81 17.75 -7.82
N THR A 123 2.95 17.24 -8.27
CA THR A 123 3.07 15.92 -8.86
C THR A 123 4.09 15.10 -8.09
N ALA A 124 3.78 13.86 -7.82
CA ALA A 124 4.68 12.89 -7.21
C ALA A 124 4.73 11.59 -8.01
N GLU A 125 5.90 10.98 -8.05
CA GLU A 125 6.16 9.69 -8.68
C GLU A 125 7.10 8.87 -7.80
N GLU A 126 6.90 7.56 -7.79
CA GLU A 126 7.87 6.59 -7.28
C GLU A 126 8.11 5.50 -8.31
N SER A 127 9.33 5.47 -8.85
CA SER A 127 9.76 4.49 -9.86
C SER A 127 10.32 3.22 -9.26
N ALA A 128 10.76 3.27 -8.00
CA ALA A 128 11.36 2.16 -7.28
C ALA A 128 10.74 1.99 -5.89
N PRO A 129 9.47 1.56 -5.79
CA PRO A 129 8.84 1.31 -4.50
C PRO A 129 9.56 0.19 -3.74
N PRO A 130 9.47 0.15 -2.39
CA PRO A 130 10.08 -0.92 -1.59
C PRO A 130 9.71 -2.32 -2.10
N GLY A 131 10.69 -3.21 -2.17
CA GLY A 131 10.52 -4.57 -2.71
C GLY A 131 10.59 -4.66 -4.23
N SER A 132 10.86 -3.56 -4.96
CA SER A 132 11.19 -3.59 -6.39
C SER A 132 12.64 -4.07 -6.60
N PRO A 133 13.00 -4.52 -7.83
CA PRO A 133 14.38 -4.93 -8.12
C PRO A 133 15.43 -3.84 -7.82
N ASN A 134 15.08 -2.58 -8.03
CA ASN A 134 15.95 -1.43 -7.81
C ASN A 134 15.94 -0.91 -6.35
N ARG A 135 15.03 -1.43 -5.53
CA ARG A 135 14.91 -1.14 -4.11
C ARG A 135 14.40 -2.39 -3.37
N PRO A 136 15.25 -3.41 -3.20
CA PRO A 136 14.87 -4.60 -2.42
C PRO A 136 14.50 -4.20 -0.98
N PHE A 137 13.73 -5.04 -0.31
CA PHE A 137 13.43 -4.85 1.11
C PHE A 137 14.71 -4.91 1.94
N THR A 138 14.85 -3.97 2.85
CA THR A 138 15.86 -3.99 3.91
C THR A 138 15.44 -4.96 5.03
N GLU A 139 16.36 -5.26 5.95
CA GLU A 139 16.01 -6.00 7.17
C GLU A 139 14.97 -5.25 8.02
N GLU A 140 15.04 -3.92 8.05
CA GLU A 140 14.08 -3.07 8.76
C GLU A 140 12.69 -3.17 8.12
N ASP A 141 12.58 -3.07 6.80
CA ASP A 141 11.30 -3.29 6.08
C ASP A 141 10.69 -4.68 6.38
N LEU A 142 11.55 -5.70 6.54
CA LEU A 142 11.11 -7.06 6.86
C LEU A 142 10.65 -7.17 8.32
N PHE A 143 11.39 -6.55 9.23
CA PHE A 143 11.04 -6.50 10.65
C PHE A 143 9.71 -5.79 10.87
N GLU A 144 9.54 -4.59 10.30
CA GLU A 144 8.28 -3.84 10.37
C GLU A 144 7.10 -4.68 9.84
N LYS A 145 7.29 -5.36 8.71
CA LYS A 145 6.26 -6.23 8.13
C LYS A 145 5.90 -7.40 9.07
N LEU A 146 6.87 -7.99 9.73
CA LEU A 146 6.64 -9.07 10.69
C LEU A 146 5.94 -8.55 11.94
N ALA A 147 6.37 -7.41 12.46
CA ALA A 147 5.79 -6.77 13.64
C ALA A 147 4.30 -6.44 13.47
N LEU A 148 3.90 -6.04 12.25
CA LEU A 148 2.49 -5.84 11.89
C LEU A 148 1.64 -7.12 11.96
N SER A 149 2.27 -8.31 11.89
CA SER A 149 1.54 -9.59 11.92
C SER A 149 1.22 -10.05 13.33
N LYS A 150 2.04 -9.69 14.32
CA LYS A 150 1.82 -10.02 15.73
C LYS A 150 2.34 -8.89 16.65
N ASP A 151 3.66 -8.78 16.86
CA ASP A 151 4.33 -7.77 17.68
C ASP A 151 5.85 -7.75 17.37
N GLU A 152 6.54 -6.72 17.90
CA GLU A 152 7.98 -6.51 17.67
C GLU A 152 8.84 -7.63 18.31
N ASN A 153 8.46 -8.14 19.46
CA ASN A 153 9.22 -9.20 20.15
C ASN A 153 9.19 -10.49 19.32
N TRP A 154 8.02 -10.85 18.80
CA TRP A 154 7.87 -11.99 17.90
C TRP A 154 8.63 -11.78 16.59
N ALA A 155 8.54 -10.59 15.99
CA ALA A 155 9.26 -10.24 14.77
C ALA A 155 10.78 -10.39 14.97
N GLY A 156 11.32 -9.90 16.10
CA GLY A 156 12.73 -10.04 16.46
C GLY A 156 13.17 -11.51 16.54
N LYS A 157 12.40 -12.35 17.20
CA LYS A 157 12.68 -13.80 17.32
C LYS A 157 12.68 -14.49 15.95
N VAL A 158 11.70 -14.18 15.09
CA VAL A 158 11.64 -14.75 13.73
C VAL A 158 12.85 -14.31 12.90
N MET A 159 13.21 -13.02 12.95
CA MET A 159 14.39 -12.50 12.23
C MET A 159 15.69 -13.15 12.70
N GLU A 160 15.89 -13.29 14.00
CA GLU A 160 17.06 -13.96 14.58
C GLU A 160 17.16 -15.41 14.14
N GLN A 161 16.08 -16.18 14.26
CA GLN A 161 16.03 -17.58 13.82
C GLN A 161 16.29 -17.70 12.31
N THR A 162 15.76 -16.78 11.50
CA THR A 162 15.96 -16.78 10.05
C THR A 162 17.42 -16.50 9.67
N ARG A 163 18.10 -15.56 10.37
CA ARG A 163 19.54 -15.29 10.17
C ARG A 163 20.40 -16.51 10.49
N ASN A 164 20.01 -17.30 11.48
CA ASN A 164 20.70 -18.50 11.93
C ASN A 164 20.27 -19.75 11.16
N TRP A 165 19.35 -19.61 10.17
CA TRP A 165 18.74 -20.72 9.43
C TRP A 165 19.72 -21.74 8.83
N PRO A 166 20.89 -21.36 8.27
CA PRO A 166 21.85 -22.35 7.76
C PRO A 166 22.34 -23.35 8.80
N LYS A 167 22.15 -23.04 10.08
CA LYS A 167 22.52 -23.89 11.23
C LYS A 167 21.30 -24.38 12.01
N GLY A 168 20.09 -23.95 11.64
CA GLY A 168 18.84 -24.26 12.34
C GLY A 168 18.01 -25.33 11.61
N THR A 169 17.07 -25.91 12.35
CA THR A 169 16.08 -26.85 11.81
C THR A 169 14.71 -26.19 11.72
N MET A 170 13.78 -26.72 10.91
CA MET A 170 12.38 -26.27 10.91
C MET A 170 11.74 -26.35 12.29
N GLU A 171 12.19 -27.29 13.12
CA GLU A 171 11.72 -27.47 14.49
C GLU A 171 11.95 -26.25 15.38
N SER A 172 13.02 -25.46 15.12
CA SER A 172 13.30 -24.25 15.87
C SER A 172 12.44 -23.06 15.42
N LEU A 173 11.98 -23.04 14.17
CA LEU A 173 11.14 -21.96 13.61
C LEU A 173 9.64 -22.24 13.77
N TRP A 174 9.25 -23.51 13.67
CA TRP A 174 7.84 -23.92 13.70
C TRP A 174 7.05 -23.40 14.91
N PRO A 175 7.55 -23.46 16.16
CA PRO A 175 6.84 -22.91 17.30
C PRO A 175 6.58 -21.39 17.23
N LEU A 176 7.42 -20.65 16.48
CA LEU A 176 7.24 -19.21 16.30
C LEU A 176 6.18 -18.89 15.23
N LEU A 177 6.00 -19.79 14.27
CA LEU A 177 5.08 -19.63 13.15
C LEU A 177 3.70 -20.26 13.41
N SER A 178 3.62 -21.23 14.35
CA SER A 178 2.34 -21.80 14.74
C SER A 178 1.49 -20.74 15.42
N VAL A 179 0.29 -20.53 14.87
CA VAL A 179 -0.76 -19.79 15.57
C VAL A 179 -1.18 -20.68 16.72
N GLU A 180 -1.06 -20.22 17.97
CA GLU A 180 -1.78 -20.85 19.04
C GLU A 180 -3.25 -20.82 18.64
N SER A 181 -3.80 -22.01 18.36
CA SER A 181 -5.25 -22.17 18.21
C SER A 181 -5.83 -21.73 19.54
N GLY A 182 -6.30 -20.48 19.61
CA GLY A 182 -7.02 -19.98 20.76
C GLY A 182 -8.13 -20.99 21.06
N GLU A 183 -8.11 -21.56 22.25
CA GLU A 183 -9.23 -22.32 22.75
C GLU A 183 -10.47 -21.43 22.67
N GLU A 184 -11.44 -21.87 21.90
CA GLU A 184 -12.79 -21.33 21.96
C GLU A 184 -13.30 -21.49 23.39
N VAL A 185 -13.55 -20.39 24.06
CA VAL A 185 -14.34 -20.33 25.29
C VAL A 185 -15.71 -19.81 24.99
#